data_71179101652e9533aa136726206802c9
#
_entry.id   71179101652e9533aa136726206802c9
#
_cell.length_a   1.000
_cell.length_b   1.000
_cell.length_c   1.000
_cell.angle_alpha   90.00
_cell.angle_beta   90.00
_cell.angle_gamma   90.00
#
_symmetry.space_group_name_H-M   'P 1'
#
loop_
_entity.id
_entity.type
_entity.pdbx_description
1 polymer ?
#
loop_
_entity_poly.entity_id
_entity_poly.type
_entity_poly.pdbx_seq_one_letter_code
_entity_poly.pdbx_strand_id
1 'polypeptide(L)'
;MKALVIGLGISGKGAVKLLRHLGYQVTGVDRDIANKNIEGAVLFSESDFLSDFDFNLVVISPGICQTHPLAVRAKKKGIELIGEVELALRSLKNPCIGITGTNGKTTLTLLLTHIFNASGKKAQALGNIGTSL
;
A
#
# COMPACT_ATOMS: atom_id res chain seq x y z
N MET A 1 -1.70 8.67 -15.84
CA MET A 1 -0.83 8.98 -14.69
C MET A 1 0.06 7.77 -14.41
N LYS A 2 1.28 7.99 -13.93
CA LYS A 2 2.24 6.92 -13.61
C LYS A 2 2.45 6.84 -12.11
N ALA A 3 2.48 5.64 -11.56
CA ALA A 3 2.75 5.41 -10.14
C ALA A 3 3.88 4.39 -9.95
N LEU A 4 4.70 4.61 -8.93
CA LEU A 4 5.73 3.68 -8.47
C LEU A 4 5.29 3.04 -7.15
N VAL A 5 5.40 1.73 -7.04
CA VAL A 5 5.21 0.99 -5.79
C VAL A 5 6.55 0.41 -5.34
N ILE A 6 7.00 0.77 -4.15
CA ILE A 6 8.24 0.29 -3.55
C ILE A 6 7.93 -0.78 -2.50
N GLY A 7 8.41 -1.99 -2.73
CA GLY A 7 8.09 -3.18 -1.94
C GLY A 7 6.83 -3.89 -2.44
N LEU A 8 6.98 -5.11 -2.92
CA LEU A 8 5.94 -5.91 -3.58
C LEU A 8 5.55 -7.14 -2.75
N GLY A 9 5.50 -6.98 -1.44
CA GLY A 9 4.88 -7.94 -0.52
C GLY A 9 3.34 -7.95 -0.64
N ILE A 10 2.65 -8.47 0.35
CA ILE A 10 1.18 -8.56 0.36
C ILE A 10 0.57 -7.17 0.17
N SER A 11 0.98 -6.17 0.96
CA SER A 11 0.51 -4.79 0.88
C SER A 11 0.82 -4.13 -0.47
N GLY A 12 2.06 -4.30 -0.96
CA GLY A 12 2.45 -3.73 -2.25
C GLY A 12 1.67 -4.31 -3.44
N LYS A 13 1.34 -5.59 -3.41
CA LYS A 13 0.44 -6.20 -4.41
C LYS A 13 -0.96 -5.59 -4.35
N GLY A 14 -1.49 -5.34 -3.14
CA GLY A 14 -2.76 -4.64 -2.95
C GLY A 14 -2.72 -3.22 -3.53
N ALA A 15 -1.65 -2.48 -3.23
CA ALA A 15 -1.45 -1.13 -3.77
C ALA A 15 -1.38 -1.10 -5.30
N VAL A 16 -0.68 -2.06 -5.93
CA VAL A 16 -0.64 -2.19 -7.40
C VAL A 16 -2.05 -2.38 -7.97
N LYS A 17 -2.82 -3.31 -7.39
CA LYS A 17 -4.19 -3.60 -7.84
C LYS A 17 -5.08 -2.37 -7.73
N LEU A 18 -5.02 -1.65 -6.61
CA LEU A 18 -5.81 -0.44 -6.39
C LEU A 18 -5.42 0.69 -7.34
N LEU A 19 -4.12 0.96 -7.51
CA LEU A 19 -3.63 1.99 -8.44
C LEU A 19 -4.06 1.71 -9.88
N ARG A 20 -4.05 0.47 -10.31
CA ARG A 20 -4.57 0.08 -11.61
C ARG A 20 -6.06 0.35 -11.76
N HIS A 21 -6.84 0.01 -10.74
CA HIS A 21 -8.27 0.32 -10.72
C HIS A 21 -8.52 1.83 -10.82
N LEU A 22 -7.63 2.64 -10.25
CA LEU A 22 -7.65 4.11 -10.34
C LEU A 22 -7.09 4.65 -11.68
N GLY A 23 -6.70 3.80 -12.63
CA GLY A 23 -6.23 4.19 -13.96
C GLY A 23 -4.75 4.56 -14.04
N TYR A 24 -3.93 4.20 -13.06
CA TYR A 24 -2.49 4.42 -13.13
C TYR A 24 -1.78 3.34 -13.96
N GLN A 25 -0.76 3.75 -14.70
CA GLN A 25 0.29 2.85 -15.18
C GLN A 25 1.24 2.59 -14.01
N VAL A 26 1.36 1.34 -13.58
CA VAL A 26 2.08 1.01 -12.35
C VAL A 26 3.42 0.36 -12.66
N THR A 27 4.47 0.90 -12.05
CA THR A 27 5.79 0.27 -11.96
C THR A 27 5.98 -0.23 -10.53
N GLY A 28 6.41 -1.47 -10.38
CA GLY A 28 6.73 -2.07 -9.09
C GLY A 28 8.22 -2.31 -8.94
N VAL A 29 8.78 -2.00 -7.78
CA VAL A 29 10.18 -2.25 -7.46
C VAL A 29 10.29 -3.04 -6.15
N ASP A 30 11.11 -4.09 -6.17
CA ASP A 30 11.40 -4.92 -4.99
C ASP A 30 12.82 -5.50 -5.09
N ARG A 31 13.37 -5.95 -3.98
CA ARG A 31 14.68 -6.61 -3.95
C ARG A 31 14.69 -7.93 -4.69
N ASP A 32 13.63 -8.71 -4.51
CA ASP A 32 13.45 -10.01 -5.15
C ASP A 32 12.19 -10.01 -6.01
N ILE A 33 12.38 -10.04 -7.32
CA ILE A 33 11.31 -10.10 -8.33
C ILE A 33 11.24 -11.46 -9.04
N ALA A 34 12.20 -12.37 -8.82
CA ALA A 34 12.37 -13.58 -9.62
C ALA A 34 11.10 -14.48 -9.65
N ASN A 35 10.33 -14.49 -8.55
CA ASN A 35 9.09 -15.27 -8.42
C ASN A 35 7.84 -14.39 -8.29
N LYS A 36 7.93 -13.10 -8.64
CA LYS A 36 6.79 -12.18 -8.54
C LYS A 36 6.19 -11.96 -9.92
N ASN A 37 4.98 -12.41 -10.10
CA ASN A 37 4.13 -12.04 -11.23
C ASN A 37 2.97 -11.21 -10.68
N ILE A 38 2.93 -9.92 -11.02
CA ILE A 38 1.86 -9.01 -10.62
C ILE A 38 1.27 -8.45 -11.89
N GLU A 39 0.09 -8.95 -12.20
CA GLU A 39 -0.62 -8.58 -13.42
C GLU A 39 -0.80 -7.07 -13.52
N GLY A 40 -0.37 -6.53 -14.66
CA GLY A 40 -0.52 -5.12 -15.02
C GLY A 40 0.41 -4.14 -14.35
N ALA A 41 1.51 -4.60 -13.78
CA ALA A 41 2.62 -3.76 -13.39
C ALA A 41 3.88 -4.18 -14.15
N VAL A 42 4.70 -3.21 -14.50
CA VAL A 42 6.07 -3.46 -14.96
C VAL A 42 6.95 -3.59 -13.73
N LEU A 43 7.67 -4.72 -13.59
CA LEU A 43 8.45 -5.03 -12.40
C LEU A 43 9.94 -4.85 -12.65
N PHE A 44 10.63 -4.26 -11.70
CA PHE A 44 12.07 -4.10 -11.70
C PHE A 44 12.67 -4.55 -10.36
N SER A 45 13.86 -5.13 -10.41
CA SER A 45 14.66 -5.27 -9.19
C SER A 45 15.20 -3.90 -8.77
N GLU A 46 15.47 -3.73 -7.47
CA GLU A 46 16.03 -2.47 -6.97
C GLU A 46 17.38 -2.12 -7.65
N SER A 47 18.18 -3.14 -8.01
CA SER A 47 19.48 -2.97 -8.67
C SER A 47 19.35 -2.49 -10.12
N ASP A 48 18.28 -2.89 -10.80
CA ASP A 48 18.11 -2.66 -12.24
C ASP A 48 17.21 -1.48 -12.54
N PHE A 49 16.69 -0.84 -11.51
CA PHE A 49 15.79 0.29 -11.66
C PHE A 49 16.52 1.60 -11.95
N LEU A 50 16.79 1.84 -13.23
CA LEU A 50 17.51 3.01 -13.75
C LEU A 50 16.62 4.06 -14.45
N SER A 51 15.31 4.01 -14.25
CA SER A 51 14.38 4.89 -14.97
C SER A 51 14.59 6.38 -14.66
N ASP A 52 14.15 7.24 -15.59
CA ASP A 52 14.16 8.71 -15.43
C ASP A 52 13.34 9.23 -14.25
N PHE A 53 12.67 8.36 -13.51
CA PHE A 53 11.87 8.67 -12.33
C PHE A 53 10.78 9.73 -12.62
N ASP A 54 9.99 9.46 -13.66
CA ASP A 54 8.85 10.29 -14.08
C ASP A 54 7.54 9.66 -13.57
N PHE A 55 7.24 9.93 -12.30
CA PHE A 55 6.03 9.42 -11.63
C PHE A 55 5.21 10.57 -11.05
N ASN A 56 3.89 10.38 -11.01
CA ASN A 56 2.96 11.30 -10.37
C ASN A 56 2.75 10.97 -8.89
N LEU A 57 2.94 9.71 -8.52
CA LEU A 57 2.72 9.20 -7.16
C LEU A 57 3.72 8.07 -6.87
N VAL A 58 4.23 8.04 -5.65
CA VAL A 58 5.03 6.93 -5.13
C VAL A 58 4.34 6.35 -3.90
N VAL A 59 4.12 5.04 -3.90
CA VAL A 59 3.55 4.31 -2.77
C VAL A 59 4.62 3.42 -2.18
N ILE A 60 4.79 3.52 -0.85
CA ILE A 60 5.76 2.73 -0.10
C ILE A 60 5.06 1.72 0.78
N SER A 61 5.50 0.46 0.71
CA SER A 61 5.00 -0.60 1.60
C SER A 61 5.48 -0.41 3.03
N PRO A 62 4.70 -0.84 4.06
CA PRO A 62 5.04 -0.62 5.48
C PRO A 62 6.39 -1.18 5.91
N GLY A 63 6.87 -2.25 5.26
CA GLY A 63 8.19 -2.86 5.54
C GLY A 63 9.39 -2.11 4.97
N ILE A 64 9.19 -1.06 4.20
CA ILE A 64 10.25 -0.29 3.56
C ILE A 64 10.45 1.04 4.33
N CYS A 65 11.70 1.33 4.70
CA CYS A 65 12.03 2.57 5.41
C CYS A 65 11.86 3.80 4.49
N GLN A 66 11.44 4.93 5.06
CA GLN A 66 11.36 6.20 4.34
C GLN A 66 12.73 6.75 3.89
N THR A 67 13.83 6.19 4.41
CA THR A 67 15.20 6.47 3.98
C THR A 67 15.62 5.66 2.75
N HIS A 68 14.75 4.81 2.23
CA HIS A 68 14.99 4.05 1.01
C HIS A 68 15.38 4.98 -0.15
N PRO A 69 16.41 4.66 -0.96
CA PRO A 69 16.94 5.57 -2.00
C PRO A 69 15.86 6.10 -2.95
N LEU A 70 14.91 5.26 -3.36
CA LEU A 70 13.82 5.67 -4.25
C LEU A 70 12.80 6.58 -3.55
N ALA A 71 12.54 6.38 -2.25
CA ALA A 71 11.68 7.26 -1.46
C ALA A 71 12.33 8.65 -1.28
N VAL A 72 13.63 8.68 -1.00
CA VAL A 72 14.40 9.93 -0.94
C VAL A 72 14.41 10.63 -2.30
N ARG A 73 14.56 9.89 -3.40
CA ARG A 73 14.53 10.44 -4.76
C ARG A 73 13.17 11.05 -5.09
N ALA A 74 12.07 10.41 -4.70
CA ALA A 74 10.72 10.95 -4.85
C ALA A 74 10.58 12.29 -4.12
N LYS A 75 10.96 12.34 -2.85
CA LYS A 75 10.92 13.57 -2.04
C LYS A 75 11.76 14.70 -2.67
N LYS A 76 12.98 14.42 -3.14
CA LYS A 76 13.84 15.41 -3.80
C LYS A 76 13.23 15.98 -5.09
N LYS A 77 12.45 15.18 -5.81
CA LYS A 77 11.74 15.61 -7.03
C LYS A 77 10.38 16.25 -6.75
N GLY A 78 9.96 16.38 -5.49
CA GLY A 78 8.65 16.91 -5.13
C GLY A 78 7.49 15.98 -5.51
N ILE A 79 7.77 14.69 -5.75
CA ILE A 79 6.75 13.70 -6.06
C ILE A 79 6.11 13.25 -4.76
N GLU A 80 4.78 13.18 -4.75
CA GLU A 80 4.03 12.74 -3.59
C GLU A 80 4.40 11.30 -3.20
N LEU A 81 4.76 11.10 -1.93
CA LEU A 81 5.10 9.80 -1.35
C LEU A 81 4.12 9.48 -0.23
N ILE A 82 3.35 8.42 -0.41
CA ILE A 82 2.35 7.97 0.57
C ILE A 82 2.57 6.51 0.96
N GLY A 83 2.01 6.12 2.11
CA GLY A 83 1.92 4.72 2.51
C GLY A 83 0.74 4.01 1.86
N GLU A 84 0.78 2.69 1.84
CA GLU A 84 -0.29 1.85 1.29
C GLU A 84 -1.63 2.09 2.02
N VAL A 85 -1.61 2.24 3.34
CA VAL A 85 -2.82 2.52 4.13
C VAL A 85 -3.45 3.85 3.72
N GLU A 86 -2.63 4.88 3.49
CA GLU A 86 -3.13 6.18 3.05
C GLU A 86 -3.74 6.09 1.65
N LEU A 87 -3.11 5.37 0.72
CA LEU A 87 -3.67 5.11 -0.60
C LEU A 87 -5.06 4.48 -0.50
N ALA A 88 -5.20 3.46 0.35
CA ALA A 88 -6.47 2.79 0.57
C ALA A 88 -7.52 3.73 1.17
N LEU A 89 -7.17 4.48 2.22
CA LEU A 89 -8.09 5.44 2.87
C LEU A 89 -8.59 6.53 1.92
N ARG A 90 -7.74 7.04 1.02
CA ARG A 90 -8.14 8.03 0.00
C ARG A 90 -9.15 7.46 -1.01
N SER A 91 -9.17 6.14 -1.18
CA SER A 91 -10.04 5.45 -2.12
C SER A 91 -11.33 4.94 -1.49
N LEU A 92 -11.39 4.85 -0.16
CA LEU A 92 -12.55 4.39 0.58
C LEU A 92 -13.58 5.52 0.74
N LYS A 93 -14.85 5.20 0.47
CA LYS A 93 -16.00 6.08 0.75
C LYS A 93 -16.64 5.78 2.10
N ASN A 94 -16.29 4.66 2.71
CA ASN A 94 -16.87 4.18 3.97
C ASN A 94 -16.16 4.81 5.16
N PRO A 95 -16.87 5.06 6.27
CA PRO A 95 -16.25 5.46 7.53
C PRO A 95 -15.23 4.43 7.99
N CYS A 96 -14.06 4.90 8.44
CA CYS A 96 -12.98 4.06 8.93
C CYS A 96 -12.64 4.39 10.38
N ILE A 97 -12.32 3.37 11.17
CA ILE A 97 -11.83 3.51 12.53
C ILE A 97 -10.39 2.98 12.55
N GLY A 98 -9.43 3.86 12.80
CA GLY A 98 -8.03 3.49 12.97
C GLY A 98 -7.75 3.03 14.40
N ILE A 99 -7.15 1.83 14.57
CA ILE A 99 -6.75 1.27 15.85
C ILE A 99 -5.25 1.13 15.89
N THR A 100 -4.61 1.84 16.79
CA THR A 100 -3.17 1.76 17.03
C THR A 100 -2.86 1.44 18.48
N GLY A 101 -1.64 1.08 18.77
CA GLY A 101 -1.18 0.74 20.12
C GLY A 101 -0.12 -0.35 20.12
N THR A 102 0.53 -0.58 21.24
CA THR A 102 1.58 -1.60 21.41
C THR A 102 0.96 -3.00 21.46
N ASN A 103 -0.09 -3.18 22.28
CA ASN A 103 -0.77 -4.44 22.50
C ASN A 103 -2.29 -4.29 22.29
N GLY A 104 -2.99 -5.40 22.12
CA GLY A 104 -4.45 -5.46 22.07
C GLY A 104 -5.12 -4.96 20.79
N LYS A 105 -4.36 -4.45 19.80
CA LYS A 105 -4.91 -3.93 18.53
C LYS A 105 -5.84 -4.93 17.84
N THR A 106 -5.37 -6.14 17.62
CA THR A 106 -6.13 -7.19 16.94
C THR A 106 -7.40 -7.54 17.70
N THR A 107 -7.29 -7.73 19.01
CA THR A 107 -8.45 -8.04 19.86
C THR A 107 -9.51 -6.94 19.81
N LEU A 108 -9.08 -5.68 19.94
CA LEU A 108 -9.99 -4.53 19.88
C LEU A 108 -10.64 -4.39 18.50
N THR A 109 -9.88 -4.60 17.42
CA THR A 109 -10.39 -4.57 16.05
C THR A 109 -11.48 -5.62 15.84
N LEU A 110 -11.22 -6.85 16.25
CA LEU A 110 -12.20 -7.93 16.12
C LEU A 110 -13.43 -7.71 16.98
N LEU A 111 -13.25 -7.22 18.22
CA LEU A 111 -14.34 -6.91 19.13
C LEU A 111 -15.25 -5.82 18.57
N LEU A 112 -14.69 -4.71 18.10
CA LEU A 112 -15.46 -3.63 17.49
C LEU A 112 -16.20 -4.10 16.23
N THR A 113 -15.51 -4.90 15.39
CA THR A 113 -16.14 -5.49 14.19
C THR A 113 -17.35 -6.34 14.58
N HIS A 114 -17.22 -7.17 15.63
CA HIS A 114 -18.31 -7.98 16.14
C HIS A 114 -19.47 -7.12 16.65
N ILE A 115 -19.20 -6.10 17.47
CA ILE A 115 -20.22 -5.20 18.03
C ILE A 115 -20.98 -4.48 16.92
N PHE A 116 -20.28 -3.93 15.92
CA PHE A 116 -20.95 -3.26 14.80
C PHE A 116 -21.84 -4.23 14.01
N ASN A 117 -21.34 -5.42 13.68
CA ASN A 117 -22.15 -6.40 12.96
C ASN A 117 -23.34 -6.88 13.78
N ALA A 118 -23.20 -7.10 15.10
CA ALA A 118 -24.30 -7.45 15.99
C ALA A 118 -25.36 -6.33 16.11
N SER A 119 -24.96 -5.08 15.95
CA SER A 119 -25.86 -3.92 15.92
C SER A 119 -26.47 -3.62 14.53
N GLY A 120 -26.32 -4.54 13.57
CA GLY A 120 -26.87 -4.41 12.22
C GLY A 120 -26.07 -3.51 11.26
N LYS A 121 -24.90 -3.04 11.67
CA LYS A 121 -23.97 -2.27 10.81
C LYS A 121 -22.97 -3.21 10.17
N LYS A 122 -22.84 -3.15 8.84
CA LYS A 122 -21.81 -3.95 8.14
C LYS A 122 -20.42 -3.39 8.43
N ALA A 123 -19.61 -4.10 9.19
CA ALA A 123 -18.22 -3.76 9.49
C ALA A 123 -17.28 -4.88 9.11
N GLN A 124 -16.07 -4.51 8.68
CA GLN A 124 -15.01 -5.44 8.32
C GLN A 124 -13.71 -5.03 9.00
N ALA A 125 -13.03 -6.00 9.59
CA ALA A 125 -11.68 -5.83 10.13
C ALA A 125 -10.66 -5.97 9.00
N LEU A 126 -9.78 -4.99 8.85
CA LEU A 126 -8.75 -4.93 7.81
C LEU A 126 -7.40 -4.55 8.43
N GLY A 127 -6.31 -4.87 7.72
CA GLY A 127 -4.96 -4.56 8.14
C GLY A 127 -4.12 -5.81 8.39
N ASN A 128 -3.20 -5.77 9.35
CA ASN A 128 -2.30 -6.89 9.66
C ASN A 128 -2.99 -8.03 10.44
N ILE A 129 -4.16 -8.43 10.00
CA ILE A 129 -5.01 -9.49 10.53
C ILE A 129 -5.44 -10.49 9.46
N GLY A 130 -4.61 -10.62 8.39
CA GLY A 130 -4.83 -11.57 7.30
C GLY A 130 -5.50 -11.00 6.05
N THR A 131 -6.18 -9.86 6.14
CA THR A 131 -6.74 -9.14 4.98
C THR A 131 -6.14 -7.75 4.92
N SER A 132 -5.45 -7.41 3.83
CA SER A 132 -4.98 -6.02 3.58
C SER A 132 -6.16 -5.09 3.33
N LEU A 133 -5.97 -3.82 3.58
CA LEU A 133 -6.87 -2.76 3.15
C LEU A 133 -7.04 -2.76 1.64
#